data_3d570cfc6474828e076ad1c7a4faf4f3
#
_entry.id   3d570cfc6474828e076ad1c7a4faf4f3
#
_cell.length_a   1.000
_cell.length_b   1.000
_cell.length_c   1.000
_cell.angle_alpha   90.00
_cell.angle_beta   90.00
_cell.angle_gamma   90.00
#
_symmetry.space_group_name_H-M   'P 1'
#
loop_
_entity.id
_entity.type
_entity.pdbx_description
1 polymer ?
#
loop_
_entity_poly.entity_id
_entity_poly.type
_entity_poly.pdbx_seq_one_letter_code
_entity_poly.pdbx_strand_id
1 'polypeptide(L)' 'MAHQEYFVVVYNNGTKFWFQNGKLHRLDGPAVEYANGDKLWYQNNKRHRLDGPAIEYADGGKHWYIDGVKLSIDILMALS' A
#
# COMPACT_ATOMS: atom_id res chain seq x y z
N MET A 1 -12.84 -22.08 6.34
CA MET A 1 -12.26 -20.81 6.81
C MET A 1 -11.61 -20.09 5.66
N ALA A 2 -11.90 -18.83 5.53
CA ALA A 2 -11.29 -18.03 4.47
C ALA A 2 -9.84 -17.69 4.82
N HIS A 3 -8.96 -17.72 3.84
CA HIS A 3 -7.59 -17.28 3.98
C HIS A 3 -7.23 -16.40 2.80
N GLN A 4 -6.19 -15.59 2.97
CA GLN A 4 -5.75 -14.69 1.91
C GLN A 4 -4.88 -15.47 0.92
N GLU A 5 -5.26 -15.42 -0.35
CA GLU A 5 -4.45 -15.97 -1.41
C GLU A 5 -4.06 -14.84 -2.34
N TYR A 6 -2.76 -14.62 -2.48
CA TYR A 6 -2.25 -13.56 -3.32
C TYR A 6 -1.52 -14.13 -4.53
N PHE A 7 -1.65 -13.46 -5.66
CA PHE A 7 -0.79 -13.68 -6.79
C PHE A 7 0.34 -12.68 -6.72
N VAL A 8 1.56 -13.15 -6.48
CA VAL A 8 2.70 -12.27 -6.27
C VAL A 8 3.59 -12.30 -7.49
N VAL A 9 3.83 -11.12 -8.07
CA VAL A 9 4.77 -10.96 -9.18
C VAL A 9 6.07 -10.42 -8.60
N VAL A 10 7.17 -11.12 -8.88
CA VAL A 10 8.50 -10.73 -8.41
C VAL A 10 9.38 -10.48 -9.63
N TYR A 11 9.92 -9.26 -9.72
CA TYR A 11 10.83 -8.89 -10.79
C TYR A 11 12.27 -9.21 -10.41
N ASN A 12 13.16 -9.28 -11.42
CA ASN A 12 14.56 -9.61 -11.20
C ASN A 12 15.27 -8.65 -10.26
N ASN A 13 14.85 -7.41 -10.20
CA ASN A 13 15.45 -6.40 -9.33
C ASN A 13 14.92 -6.46 -7.89
N GLY A 14 14.00 -7.39 -7.59
CA GLY A 14 13.43 -7.54 -6.26
C GLY A 14 12.10 -6.80 -6.05
N THR A 15 11.64 -6.03 -7.03
CA THR A 15 10.33 -5.37 -6.96
C THR A 15 9.23 -6.42 -6.91
N LYS A 16 8.23 -6.23 -6.05
CA LYS A 16 7.14 -7.18 -5.85
C LYS A 16 5.80 -6.48 -5.91
N PHE A 17 4.83 -7.16 -6.52
CA PHE A 17 3.43 -6.72 -6.57
C PHE A 17 2.55 -7.86 -6.05
N TRP A 18 1.62 -7.53 -5.16
CA TRP A 18 0.62 -8.47 -4.64
C TRP A 18 -0.74 -8.17 -5.26
N PHE A 19 -1.36 -9.21 -5.82
CA PHE A 19 -2.68 -9.11 -6.43
C PHE A 19 -3.64 -10.08 -5.76
N GLN A 20 -4.89 -9.69 -5.67
CA GLN A 20 -5.98 -10.58 -5.29
C GLN A 20 -7.15 -10.26 -6.21
N ASN A 21 -7.70 -11.30 -6.85
CA ASN A 21 -8.79 -11.15 -7.81
C ASN A 21 -8.45 -10.13 -8.93
N GLY A 22 -7.19 -10.13 -9.39
CA GLY A 22 -6.74 -9.25 -10.46
C GLY A 22 -6.50 -7.81 -10.07
N LYS A 23 -6.59 -7.47 -8.78
CA LYS A 23 -6.41 -6.11 -8.28
C LYS A 23 -5.22 -6.05 -7.33
N LEU A 24 -4.50 -4.92 -7.35
CA LEU A 24 -3.48 -4.67 -6.32
C LEU A 24 -4.17 -4.68 -4.96
N HIS A 25 -3.72 -5.59 -4.09
CA HIS A 25 -4.40 -5.80 -2.82
C HIS A 25 -3.51 -6.61 -1.88
N ARG A 26 -3.33 -6.10 -0.67
CA ARG A 26 -2.68 -6.87 0.39
C ARG A 26 -3.13 -6.31 1.74
N LEU A 27 -3.58 -7.18 2.63
CA LEU A 27 -4.09 -6.77 3.94
C LEU A 27 -3.00 -6.65 4.99
N ASP A 28 -1.96 -7.46 4.89
CA ASP A 28 -0.95 -7.59 5.95
C ASP A 28 0.37 -6.92 5.61
N GLY A 29 0.37 -6.02 4.65
CA GLY A 29 1.58 -5.31 4.27
C GLY A 29 1.39 -4.49 3.01
N PRO A 30 2.47 -3.91 2.47
CA PRO A 30 2.36 -3.16 1.22
C PRO A 30 2.06 -4.08 0.05
N ALA A 31 1.18 -3.64 -0.85
CA ALA A 31 0.86 -4.38 -2.06
C ALA A 31 1.90 -4.17 -3.14
N VAL A 32 2.72 -3.13 -3.03
CA VAL A 32 3.85 -2.88 -3.94
C VAL A 32 5.07 -2.59 -3.09
N GLU A 33 6.15 -3.35 -3.37
CA GLU A 33 7.45 -3.11 -2.75
C GLU A 33 8.45 -2.94 -3.88
N TYR A 34 8.90 -1.71 -4.10
CA TYR A 34 9.92 -1.44 -5.11
C TYR A 34 11.31 -1.80 -4.61
N ALA A 35 12.19 -2.13 -5.55
CA ALA A 35 13.56 -2.51 -5.22
C ALA A 35 14.33 -1.41 -4.47
N ASN A 36 13.96 -0.14 -4.68
CA ASN A 36 14.61 1.00 -4.03
C ASN A 36 14.14 1.23 -2.59
N GLY A 37 13.14 0.45 -2.11
CA GLY A 37 12.61 0.57 -0.77
C GLY A 37 11.29 1.31 -0.66
N ASP A 38 10.77 1.86 -1.75
CA ASP A 38 9.43 2.48 -1.74
C ASP A 38 8.38 1.40 -1.48
N LYS A 39 7.38 1.72 -0.65
CA LYS A 39 6.30 0.80 -0.30
C LYS A 39 4.97 1.49 -0.47
N LEU A 40 4.02 0.78 -1.08
CA LEU A 40 2.68 1.32 -1.33
C LEU A 40 1.64 0.30 -0.87
N TRP A 41 0.69 0.76 -0.07
CA TRP A 41 -0.43 -0.06 0.43
C TRP A 41 -1.64 0.15 -0.46
N TYR A 42 -2.20 -0.95 -0.95
CA TYR A 42 -3.39 -0.94 -1.80
C TYR A 42 -4.39 -1.96 -1.31
N GLN A 43 -5.66 -1.62 -1.42
CA GLN A 43 -6.76 -2.57 -1.30
C GLN A 43 -7.70 -2.31 -2.46
N ASN A 44 -7.98 -3.37 -3.23
CA ASN A 44 -8.87 -3.32 -4.40
C ASN A 44 -8.47 -2.21 -5.39
N ASN A 45 -7.17 -2.12 -5.71
CA ASN A 45 -6.59 -1.13 -6.62
C ASN A 45 -6.62 0.32 -6.11
N LYS A 46 -6.95 0.54 -4.85
CA LYS A 46 -6.96 1.88 -4.27
C LYS A 46 -5.91 1.99 -3.17
N ARG A 47 -5.16 3.08 -3.16
CA ARG A 47 -4.23 3.35 -2.05
C ARG A 47 -5.04 3.43 -0.77
N HIS A 48 -4.65 2.63 0.23
CA HIS A 48 -5.43 2.52 1.45
C HIS A 48 -4.60 1.93 2.57
N ARG A 49 -4.58 2.61 3.71
CA ARG A 49 -3.99 2.07 4.93
C ARG A 49 -4.59 2.81 6.12
N LEU A 50 -5.08 2.04 7.09
CA LEU A 50 -5.73 2.63 8.28
C LEU A 50 -4.74 2.92 9.40
N ASP A 51 -3.67 2.14 9.51
CA ASP A 51 -2.74 2.20 10.64
C ASP A 51 -1.42 2.89 10.31
N GLY A 52 -1.38 3.67 9.24
CA GLY A 52 -0.19 4.37 8.87
C GLY A 52 -0.28 4.98 7.48
N PRO A 53 0.82 5.48 6.93
CA PRO A 53 0.83 6.03 5.58
C PRO A 53 0.63 4.93 4.54
N ALA A 54 -0.13 5.22 3.49
CA ALA A 54 -0.34 4.30 2.38
C ALA A 54 0.81 4.33 1.38
N ILE A 55 1.64 5.37 1.42
CA ILE A 55 2.86 5.47 0.63
C ILE A 55 4.00 5.80 1.59
N GLU A 56 5.05 4.98 1.54
CA GLU A 56 6.31 5.25 2.26
C GLU A 56 7.43 5.19 1.23
N TYR A 57 8.00 6.35 0.92
CA TYR A 57 9.13 6.41 0.01
C TYR A 57 10.43 6.06 0.74
N ALA A 58 11.38 5.52 0.00
CA ALA A 58 12.69 5.15 0.55
C ALA A 58 13.43 6.34 1.16
N ASP A 59 13.16 7.57 0.69
CA ASP A 59 13.77 8.79 1.20
C ASP A 59 13.09 9.34 2.46
N GLY A 60 12.06 8.65 2.96
CA GLY A 60 11.34 9.04 4.16
C GLY A 60 10.04 9.79 3.91
N GLY A 61 9.71 10.12 2.65
CA GLY A 61 8.43 10.75 2.33
C GLY A 61 7.27 9.84 2.64
N LYS A 62 6.16 10.39 3.15
CA LYS A 62 4.99 9.63 3.53
C LYS A 62 3.72 10.33 3.11
N HIS A 63 2.73 9.54 2.65
CA HIS A 63 1.43 10.05 2.26
C HIS A 63 0.35 9.11 2.76
N TRP A 64 -0.71 9.68 3.31
CA TRP A 64 -1.84 8.94 3.89
C TRP A 64 -3.01 8.93 2.92
N TYR A 65 -3.62 7.75 2.71
CA TYR A 65 -4.78 7.58 1.84
C TYR A 65 -5.78 6.64 2.49
N ILE A 66 -7.07 6.94 2.31
CA ILE A 66 -8.18 6.06 2.67
C ILE A 66 -9.04 5.90 1.41
N ASP A 67 -9.22 4.65 0.97
CA ASP A 67 -10.01 4.33 -0.24
C ASP A 67 -9.64 5.19 -1.45
N GLY A 68 -8.33 5.41 -1.66
CA GLY A 68 -7.84 6.18 -2.78
C GLY A 68 -7.86 7.68 -2.60
N VAL A 69 -8.37 8.18 -1.49
CA VAL A 69 -8.44 9.61 -1.22
C VAL A 69 -7.27 10.04 -0.35
N LYS A 70 -6.47 10.98 -0.85
CA LYS A 70 -5.33 11.49 -0.10
C LYS A 70 -5.79 12.36 1.06
N LEU A 71 -5.24 12.11 2.24
CA LEU A 71 -5.55 12.92 3.43
C LEU A 71 -4.58 14.08 3.52
N SER A 72 -5.10 15.28 3.72
CA SER A 72 -4.27 16.47 3.92
C SER A 72 -3.78 16.51 5.36
N ILE A 73 -2.76 17.33 5.61
CA ILE A 73 -2.25 17.53 6.96
C ILE A 73 -3.34 18.05 7.89
N ASP A 74 -4.24 18.90 7.37
CA ASP A 74 -5.34 19.44 8.16
C ASP A 74 -6.30 18.34 8.62
N ILE A 75 -6.62 17.40 7.73
CA ILE A 75 -7.47 16.26 8.06
C ILE A 75 -6.78 15.37 9.08
N LEU A 76 -5.49 15.08 8.89
CA LEU A 76 -4.72 14.24 9.82
C LEU A 76 -4.68 14.84 11.21
N MET A 77 -4.50 16.15 11.32
CA MET A 77 -4.48 16.83 12.62
C MET A 77 -5.86 16.81 13.27
N ALA A 78 -6.93 16.92 12.50
CA ALA A 78 -8.29 16.84 13.03
C ALA A 78 -8.65 15.47 13.58
N LEU A 79 -8.00 14.41 13.07
CA LEU A 79 -8.26 13.05 13.49
C LEU A 79 -7.39 12.61 14.68
N SER A 80 -6.41 13.39 15.03
CA SER A 80 -5.46 13.02 16.10
C SER A 80 -5.95 13.39 17.50
#